data_b3f2032043133ddc47a4822c144524ac
#
_entry.id   b3f2032043133ddc47a4822c144524ac
#
_cell.length_a   1.000
_cell.length_b   1.000
_cell.length_c   1.000
_cell.angle_alpha   90.00
_cell.angle_beta   90.00
_cell.angle_gamma   90.00
#
_symmetry.space_group_name_H-M   'P 1'
#
loop_
_entity.id
_entity.type
_entity.pdbx_description
1 polymer ?
#
loop_
_entity_poly.entity_id
_entity_poly.type
_entity_poly.pdbx_seq_one_letter_code
_entity_poly.pdbx_strand_id
1 'polypeptide(L)'
;MTSLLSQFVSKTDFESYEDFEKNFKILVPENFNFAYDVVDAYARDSSEKIAMIWCDDKGEERIFTFKDLKYYSDKTANFFAKHGIGKGDYVMLTLKSRYE
;
A
#
# COMPACT_ATOMS: atom_id res chain seq x y z
N MET A 1 2.40 -6.00 -20.00
CA MET A 1 2.47 -6.08 -18.51
C MET A 1 1.10 -5.71 -17.95
N THR A 2 0.44 -6.63 -17.33
CA THR A 2 -0.87 -6.36 -16.72
C THR A 2 -0.63 -5.42 -15.53
N SER A 3 -1.27 -4.26 -15.53
CA SER A 3 -1.17 -3.32 -14.41
C SER A 3 -1.65 -4.01 -13.13
N LEU A 4 -0.97 -3.79 -12.00
CA LEU A 4 -1.42 -4.30 -10.70
C LEU A 4 -2.87 -3.85 -10.41
N LEU A 5 -3.22 -2.63 -10.81
CA LEU A 5 -4.57 -2.07 -10.66
C LEU A 5 -5.65 -2.95 -11.29
N SER A 6 -5.40 -3.56 -12.45
CA SER A 6 -6.38 -4.40 -13.15
C SER A 6 -6.77 -5.67 -12.38
N GLN A 7 -6.04 -6.03 -11.33
CA GLN A 7 -6.40 -7.13 -10.45
C GLN A 7 -7.47 -6.75 -9.42
N PHE A 8 -7.64 -5.45 -9.16
CA PHE A 8 -8.51 -4.94 -8.10
C PHE A 8 -9.67 -4.09 -8.62
N VAL A 9 -9.77 -3.91 -9.93
CA VAL A 9 -10.88 -3.18 -10.56
C VAL A 9 -11.42 -3.96 -11.77
N SER A 10 -12.71 -3.80 -12.02
CA SER A 10 -13.38 -4.49 -13.12
C SER A 10 -12.97 -4.00 -14.51
N LYS A 11 -12.60 -2.72 -14.61
CA LYS A 11 -12.26 -2.03 -15.86
C LYS A 11 -11.40 -0.81 -15.53
N THR A 12 -10.43 -0.49 -16.39
CA THR A 12 -9.50 0.65 -16.20
C THR A 12 -9.78 1.81 -17.14
N ASP A 13 -10.42 1.56 -18.27
CA ASP A 13 -10.70 2.56 -19.30
C ASP A 13 -12.21 2.68 -19.53
N PHE A 14 -12.71 3.91 -19.60
CA PHE A 14 -14.14 4.20 -19.73
C PHE A 14 -14.38 5.19 -20.85
N GLU A 15 -15.44 4.99 -21.63
CA GLU A 15 -15.80 5.83 -22.75
C GLU A 15 -16.55 7.10 -22.30
N SER A 16 -17.24 7.05 -21.16
CA SER A 16 -18.01 8.16 -20.60
C SER A 16 -18.13 8.02 -19.08
N TYR A 17 -18.67 9.05 -18.43
CA TYR A 17 -19.00 9.01 -17.00
C TYR A 17 -20.06 7.94 -16.70
N GLU A 18 -21.06 7.82 -17.54
CA GLU A 18 -22.12 6.80 -17.40
C GLU A 18 -21.57 5.39 -17.52
N ASP A 19 -20.59 5.16 -18.41
CA ASP A 19 -19.87 3.88 -18.50
C ASP A 19 -19.10 3.61 -17.21
N PHE A 20 -18.40 4.61 -16.66
CA PHE A 20 -17.72 4.50 -15.37
C PHE A 20 -18.71 4.15 -14.25
N GLU A 21 -19.79 4.89 -14.10
CA GLU A 21 -20.78 4.70 -13.04
C GLU A 21 -21.38 3.28 -13.05
N LYS A 22 -21.65 2.73 -14.24
CA LYS A 22 -22.25 1.41 -14.40
C LYS A 22 -21.26 0.25 -14.24
N ASN A 23 -20.06 0.44 -14.73
CA ASN A 23 -19.13 -0.67 -14.96
C ASN A 23 -17.90 -0.68 -14.03
N PHE A 24 -17.64 0.43 -13.32
CA PHE A 24 -16.57 0.44 -12.33
C PHE A 24 -16.99 -0.34 -11.08
N LYS A 25 -16.17 -1.33 -10.72
CA LYS A 25 -16.32 -2.09 -9.47
C LYS A 25 -14.95 -2.36 -8.89
N ILE A 26 -14.84 -2.22 -7.58
CA ILE A 26 -13.66 -2.64 -6.82
C ILE A 26 -13.80 -4.13 -6.56
N LEU A 27 -12.76 -4.89 -6.92
CA LEU A 27 -12.68 -6.33 -6.71
C LEU A 27 -11.76 -6.58 -5.50
N VAL A 28 -12.34 -7.02 -4.40
CA VAL A 28 -11.57 -7.33 -3.18
C VAL A 28 -11.44 -8.83 -3.04
N PRO A 29 -10.23 -9.40 -3.14
CA PRO A 29 -10.00 -10.82 -2.86
C PRO A 29 -10.41 -11.18 -1.42
N GLU A 30 -10.83 -12.44 -1.20
CA GLU A 30 -11.30 -12.91 0.11
C GLU A 30 -10.28 -12.72 1.24
N ASN A 31 -9.01 -12.94 0.96
CA ASN A 31 -7.91 -12.80 1.91
C ASN A 31 -7.00 -11.61 1.58
N PHE A 32 -7.60 -10.48 1.17
CA PHE A 32 -6.85 -9.30 0.78
C PHE A 32 -6.04 -8.72 1.92
N ASN A 33 -4.75 -8.48 1.66
CA ASN A 33 -3.84 -7.76 2.55
C ASN A 33 -3.09 -6.71 1.74
N PHE A 34 -3.38 -5.42 1.99
CA PHE A 34 -2.80 -4.32 1.24
C PHE A 34 -1.27 -4.33 1.21
N ALA A 35 -0.63 -4.60 2.36
CA ALA A 35 0.82 -4.64 2.43
C ALA A 35 1.40 -5.73 1.54
N TYR A 36 0.81 -6.93 1.55
CA TYR A 36 1.28 -8.07 0.78
C TYR A 36 0.88 -7.99 -0.71
N ASP A 37 -0.40 -7.73 -0.97
CA ASP A 37 -0.96 -7.80 -2.33
C ASP A 37 -0.63 -6.58 -3.18
N VAL A 38 -0.34 -5.43 -2.57
CA VAL A 38 -0.02 -4.19 -3.27
C VAL A 38 1.43 -3.77 -3.04
N VAL A 39 1.83 -3.49 -1.82
CA VAL A 39 3.16 -2.94 -1.51
C VAL A 39 4.26 -3.95 -1.86
N ASP A 40 4.15 -5.17 -1.40
CA ASP A 40 5.12 -6.22 -1.69
C ASP A 40 5.12 -6.63 -3.17
N ALA A 41 3.97 -6.57 -3.84
CA ALA A 41 3.88 -6.80 -5.28
C ALA A 41 4.69 -5.74 -6.06
N TYR A 42 4.53 -4.46 -5.73
CA TYR A 42 5.38 -3.40 -6.31
C TYR A 42 6.85 -3.55 -5.94
N ALA A 43 7.17 -3.97 -4.73
CA ALA A 43 8.56 -4.22 -4.33
C ALA A 43 9.21 -5.36 -5.12
N ARG A 44 8.44 -6.37 -5.55
CA ARG A 44 8.94 -7.44 -6.43
C ARG A 44 9.14 -6.96 -7.87
N ASP A 45 8.17 -6.22 -8.40
CA ASP A 45 8.10 -5.92 -9.84
C ASP A 45 8.80 -4.60 -10.20
N SER A 46 8.90 -3.67 -9.26
CA SER A 46 9.41 -2.31 -9.46
C SER A 46 10.04 -1.76 -8.16
N SER A 47 11.02 -2.47 -7.61
CA SER A 47 11.61 -2.22 -6.29
C SER A 47 12.08 -0.78 -6.08
N GLU A 48 12.70 -0.19 -7.09
CA GLU A 48 13.29 1.16 -7.03
C GLU A 48 12.29 2.29 -7.37
N LYS A 49 11.03 1.95 -7.68
CA LYS A 49 9.99 2.94 -7.91
C LYS A 49 9.70 3.71 -6.62
N ILE A 50 9.63 5.04 -6.72
CA ILE A 50 9.25 5.90 -5.60
C ILE A 50 7.83 5.56 -5.14
N ALA A 51 7.70 5.25 -3.85
CA ALA A 51 6.44 4.91 -3.21
C ALA A 51 5.90 6.03 -2.32
N MET A 52 6.80 6.78 -1.69
CA MET A 52 6.43 7.86 -0.78
C MET A 52 7.50 8.95 -0.78
N ILE A 53 7.06 10.20 -0.79
CA ILE A 53 7.88 11.36 -0.53
C ILE A 53 7.31 12.05 0.72
N TRP A 54 8.14 12.16 1.74
CA TRP A 54 7.80 12.91 2.95
C TRP A 54 8.59 14.20 2.98
N CYS A 55 7.96 15.28 3.41
CA CYS A 55 8.61 16.57 3.66
C CYS A 55 8.00 17.26 4.87
N ASP A 56 8.79 18.10 5.52
CA ASP A 56 8.34 18.91 6.65
C ASP A 56 8.38 20.41 6.33
N ASP A 57 7.94 21.22 7.28
CA ASP A 57 7.92 22.68 7.17
C ASP A 57 9.30 23.33 7.32
N LYS A 58 10.32 22.56 7.66
CA LYS A 58 11.73 23.00 7.77
C LYS A 58 12.53 22.75 6.51
N GLY A 59 11.92 22.09 5.52
CA GLY A 59 12.55 21.75 4.26
C GLY A 59 13.32 20.42 4.27
N GLU A 60 13.13 19.59 5.31
CA GLU A 60 13.61 18.20 5.24
C GLU A 60 12.76 17.39 4.27
N GLU A 61 13.41 16.55 3.50
CA GLU A 61 12.76 15.64 2.57
C GLU A 61 13.31 14.21 2.73
N ARG A 62 12.41 13.22 2.66
CA ARG A 62 12.73 11.81 2.62
C ARG A 62 11.99 11.12 1.50
N ILE A 63 12.72 10.35 0.69
CA ILE A 63 12.16 9.59 -0.43
C ILE A 63 12.30 8.11 -0.10
N PHE A 64 11.18 7.38 -0.24
CA PHE A 64 11.11 5.94 -0.01
C PHE A 64 10.67 5.22 -1.27
N THR A 65 11.37 4.15 -1.60
CA THR A 65 11.00 3.23 -2.68
C THR A 65 10.02 2.16 -2.14
N PHE A 66 9.41 1.39 -3.05
CA PHE A 66 8.59 0.24 -2.64
C PHE A 66 9.42 -0.81 -1.88
N LYS A 67 10.69 -0.98 -2.23
CA LYS A 67 11.62 -1.83 -1.48
C LYS A 67 11.79 -1.38 -0.03
N ASP A 68 11.92 -0.08 0.19
CA ASP A 68 12.03 0.48 1.54
C ASP A 68 10.74 0.24 2.34
N LEU A 69 9.58 0.50 1.74
CA LEU A 69 8.29 0.26 2.40
C LEU A 69 8.12 -1.22 2.79
N LYS A 70 8.48 -2.14 1.89
CA LYS A 70 8.46 -3.56 2.21
C LYS A 70 9.38 -3.88 3.39
N TYR A 71 10.60 -3.40 3.37
CA TYR A 71 11.58 -3.64 4.44
C TYR A 71 11.05 -3.17 5.81
N TYR A 72 10.55 -1.94 5.90
CA TYR A 72 10.04 -1.40 7.15
C TYR A 72 8.71 -2.03 7.58
N SER A 73 7.85 -2.37 6.65
CA SER A 73 6.61 -3.11 6.91
C SER A 73 6.89 -4.49 7.50
N ASP A 74 7.84 -5.24 6.94
CA ASP A 74 8.26 -6.54 7.46
C ASP A 74 8.85 -6.42 8.87
N LYS A 75 9.66 -5.40 9.13
CA LYS A 75 10.19 -5.11 10.48
C LYS A 75 9.08 -4.83 11.48
N THR A 76 8.09 -4.05 11.09
CA THR A 76 6.94 -3.72 11.94
C THR A 76 6.10 -4.97 12.24
N ALA A 77 5.85 -5.81 11.25
CA ALA A 77 5.15 -7.08 11.45
C ALA A 77 5.90 -7.99 12.43
N ASN A 78 7.21 -8.12 12.27
CA ASN A 78 8.05 -8.89 13.19
C ASN A 78 8.07 -8.31 14.61
N PHE A 79 8.08 -6.99 14.74
CA PHE A 79 7.97 -6.31 16.03
C PHE A 79 6.66 -6.67 16.73
N PHE A 80 5.52 -6.58 16.04
CA PHE A 80 4.23 -6.95 16.59
C PHE A 80 4.17 -8.43 16.98
N ALA A 81 4.63 -9.31 16.11
CA ALA A 81 4.66 -10.75 16.41
C ALA A 81 5.50 -11.07 17.67
N LYS A 82 6.66 -10.41 17.80
CA LYS A 82 7.54 -10.56 18.99
C LYS A 82 6.85 -10.12 20.29
N HIS A 83 5.93 -9.17 20.22
CA HIS A 83 5.16 -8.67 21.36
C HIS A 83 3.81 -9.39 21.55
N GLY A 84 3.58 -10.49 20.84
CA GLY A 84 2.38 -11.30 20.96
C GLY A 84 1.13 -10.71 20.31
N ILE A 85 1.28 -9.69 19.47
CA ILE A 85 0.18 -9.06 18.74
C ILE A 85 -0.06 -9.84 17.44
N GLY A 86 -1.28 -10.29 17.23
CA GLY A 86 -1.66 -11.11 16.09
C GLY A 86 -3.04 -10.78 15.56
N LYS A 87 -3.56 -11.68 14.73
CA LYS A 87 -4.88 -11.51 14.10
C LYS A 87 -5.98 -11.39 15.16
N GLY A 88 -6.78 -10.34 15.06
CA GLY A 88 -7.86 -10.04 15.98
C GLY A 88 -7.50 -9.06 17.09
N ASP A 89 -6.22 -8.73 17.26
CA ASP A 89 -5.78 -7.75 18.23
C ASP A 89 -5.98 -6.32 17.72
N TYR A 90 -6.20 -5.40 18.65
CA TYR A 90 -6.38 -3.99 18.34
C TYR A 90 -5.11 -3.20 18.69
N VAL A 91 -4.67 -2.38 17.77
CA VAL A 91 -3.56 -1.44 17.97
C VAL A 91 -4.07 -0.02 17.76
N MET A 92 -3.91 0.83 18.77
CA MET A 92 -4.19 2.25 18.62
C MET A 92 -2.90 3.01 18.27
N LEU A 93 -2.95 3.78 17.18
CA LEU A 93 -1.84 4.56 16.71
C LEU A 93 -2.24 6.03 16.67
N THR A 94 -1.47 6.88 17.38
CA THR A 94 -1.68 8.34 17.40
C THR A 94 -0.34 9.01 17.14
N LEU A 95 -0.12 9.44 15.89
CA LEU A 95 1.12 10.07 15.45
C LEU A 95 0.81 11.36 14.68
N LYS A 96 1.76 12.29 14.69
CA LYS A 96 1.80 13.39 13.73
C LYS A 96 2.16 12.83 12.35
N SER A 97 2.08 13.67 11.30
CA SER A 97 2.55 13.30 9.95
C SER A 97 4.05 13.04 9.96
N ARG A 98 4.41 11.79 10.13
CA ARG A 98 5.79 11.30 10.18
C ARG A 98 6.00 10.26 9.09
N TYR A 99 7.25 9.97 8.77
CA TYR A 99 7.57 8.94 7.78
C TYR A 99 7.72 7.53 8.39
N GLU A 100 7.92 7.42 9.71
CA GLU A 100 8.09 6.13 10.41
C GLU A 100 6.84 5.26 10.43
#